data_594594b72066c77c093140bd4672e03d
#
_entry.id   594594b72066c77c093140bd4672e03d
#
_cell.length_a   1.000
_cell.length_b   1.000
_cell.length_c   1.000
_cell.angle_alpha   90.00
_cell.angle_beta   90.00
_cell.angle_gamma   90.00
#
_symmetry.space_group_name_H-M   'P 1'
#
loop_
_entity.id
_entity.type
_entity.pdbx_description
1 polymer ?
#
loop_
_entity_poly.entity_id
_entity_poly.type
_entity_poly.pdbx_seq_one_letter_code
_entity_poly.pdbx_strand_id
1 'polypeptide(L)' 'MSTFDIVEVFYAENEREYRVVEKRPDGRIQDVARLTSREKAQYYIDARQPQIKSEE' A
#
# COMPACT_ATOMS: atom_id res chain seq x y z
N MET A 1 -8.98 -12.63 5.21
CA MET A 1 -7.78 -12.18 4.53
C MET A 1 -7.77 -10.67 4.45
N SER A 2 -6.60 -10.09 4.67
CA SER A 2 -6.46 -8.65 4.57
C SER A 2 -6.14 -8.24 3.16
N THR A 3 -6.55 -7.04 2.79
CA THR A 3 -6.18 -6.44 1.52
C THR A 3 -5.42 -5.17 1.78
N PHE A 4 -4.63 -4.75 0.81
CA PHE A 4 -3.83 -3.55 0.91
C PHE A 4 -4.23 -2.56 -0.16
N ASP A 5 -4.15 -1.29 0.19
CA ASP A 5 -4.45 -0.20 -0.74
C ASP A 5 -3.39 0.87 -0.61
N ILE A 6 -3.26 1.67 -1.65
CA ILE A 6 -2.34 2.80 -1.65
C ILE A 6 -3.17 4.07 -1.66
N VAL A 7 -2.92 4.93 -0.67
CA VAL A 7 -3.60 6.21 -0.57
C VAL A 7 -2.58 7.30 -0.82
N GLU A 8 -2.88 8.16 -1.78
CA GLU A 8 -2.00 9.27 -2.12
C GLU A 8 -2.42 10.49 -1.34
N VAL A 9 -1.48 11.07 -0.60
CA VAL A 9 -1.74 12.24 0.23
C VAL A 9 -0.90 13.38 -0.28
N PHE A 10 -1.54 14.52 -0.55
CA PHE A 10 -0.85 15.70 -1.04
C PHE A 10 -0.67 16.70 0.10
N TYR A 11 0.57 17.09 0.33
CA TYR A 11 0.87 18.10 1.34
C TYR A 11 1.13 19.45 0.71
N ALA A 12 1.75 19.45 -0.47
CA ALA A 12 2.08 20.66 -1.20
C ALA A 12 2.20 20.30 -2.66
N GLU A 13 2.48 21.27 -3.49
CA GLU A 13 2.55 21.05 -4.93
C GLU A 13 3.50 19.91 -5.29
N ASN A 14 4.66 19.88 -4.64
CA ASN A 14 5.66 18.88 -4.97
C ASN A 14 5.87 17.89 -3.85
N GLU A 15 4.95 17.85 -2.89
CA GLU A 15 5.10 16.96 -1.76
C GLU A 15 3.93 16.01 -1.69
N ARG A 16 4.20 14.75 -1.89
CA ARG A 16 3.21 13.70 -1.80
C ARG A 16 3.73 12.59 -0.94
N GLU A 17 2.79 11.89 -0.36
CA GLU A 17 3.10 10.73 0.43
C GLU A 17 2.17 9.62 -0.01
N TYR A 18 2.71 8.43 -0.16
CA TYR A 18 1.91 7.26 -0.51
C TYR A 18 1.83 6.39 0.72
N ARG A 19 0.63 6.24 1.24
CA ARG A 19 0.39 5.44 2.43
C ARG A 19 -0.18 4.11 2.03
N VAL A 20 0.38 3.06 2.60
CA VAL A 20 -0.17 1.73 2.42
C VAL A 20 -1.09 1.46 3.59
N VAL A 21 -2.33 1.14 3.30
CA VAL A 21 -3.31 0.83 4.34
C VAL A 21 -3.72 -0.62 4.21
N GLU A 22 -3.89 -1.25 5.34
CA GLU A 22 -4.36 -2.62 5.40
C GLU A 22 -5.82 -2.62 5.81
N LYS A 23 -6.64 -3.31 5.04
CA LYS A 23 -8.05 -3.47 5.34
C LYS A 23 -8.27 -4.90 5.80
N ARG A 24 -8.73 -5.04 7.03
CA ARG A 24 -8.94 -6.34 7.61
C ARG A 24 -10.37 -6.80 7.38
N PRO A 25 -10.60 -8.11 7.42
CA PRO A 25 -11.96 -8.63 7.22
C PRO A 25 -12.96 -8.13 8.24
N ASP A 26 -12.51 -7.73 9.42
CA ASP A 26 -13.41 -7.24 10.44
C ASP A 26 -13.78 -5.77 10.23
N GLY A 27 -13.31 -5.17 9.16
CA GLY A 27 -13.65 -3.79 8.84
C GLY A 27 -12.66 -2.77 9.31
N ARG A 28 -11.60 -3.20 9.97
CA ARG A 28 -10.60 -2.27 10.47
C ARG A 28 -9.64 -1.85 9.37
N ILE A 29 -9.26 -0.59 9.39
CA ILE A 29 -8.31 -0.05 8.43
C ILE A 29 -7.16 0.54 9.21
N GLN A 30 -5.95 0.22 8.80
CA GLN A 30 -4.77 0.63 9.54
C GLN A 30 -3.68 1.06 8.57
N ASP A 31 -3.05 2.20 8.86
CA ASP A 31 -1.88 2.63 8.11
C ASP A 31 -0.70 1.75 8.51
N VAL A 32 -0.08 1.10 7.54
CA VAL A 32 1.02 0.20 7.84
C VAL A 32 2.36 0.70 7.32
N ALA A 33 2.34 1.64 6.36
CA ALA A 33 3.60 2.15 5.83
C ALA A 33 3.36 3.50 5.18
N ARG A 34 4.44 4.29 5.12
CA ARG A 34 4.43 5.57 4.43
C ARG A 34 5.65 5.60 3.53
N LEU A 35 5.42 5.83 2.26
CA LEU A 35 6.48 5.78 1.28
C LEU A 35 6.44 7.02 0.42
N THR A 36 7.56 7.29 -0.25
CA THR A 36 7.68 8.51 -1.02
C THR A 36 7.31 8.33 -2.48
N SER A 37 7.07 7.11 -2.92
CA SER A 37 6.68 6.88 -4.30
C SER A 37 5.70 5.73 -4.37
N ARG A 38 4.86 5.76 -5.42
CA ARG A 38 3.89 4.70 -5.63
C ARG A 38 4.60 3.37 -5.90
N GLU A 39 5.73 3.43 -6.56
CA GLU A 39 6.48 2.23 -6.87
C GLU A 39 6.95 1.53 -5.61
N LYS A 40 7.45 2.31 -4.66
CA LYS A 40 7.88 1.75 -3.39
C LYS A 40 6.70 1.20 -2.59
N ALA A 41 5.56 1.88 -2.67
CA ALA A 41 4.37 1.42 -1.99
C ALA A 41 3.91 0.08 -2.57
N GLN A 42 3.94 -0.04 -3.89
CA GLN A 42 3.56 -1.29 -4.53
C GLN A 42 4.52 -2.41 -4.15
N TYR A 43 5.79 -2.08 -4.09
CA TYR A 43 6.79 -3.06 -3.70
C TYR A 43 6.55 -3.57 -2.27
N TYR A 44 6.17 -2.65 -1.39
CA TYR A 44 5.84 -3.03 -0.02
C TYR A 44 4.67 -4.00 0.01
N ILE A 45 3.64 -3.70 -0.77
CA ILE A 45 2.47 -4.58 -0.82
C ILE A 45 2.84 -5.94 -1.38
N ASP A 46 3.62 -5.96 -2.44
CA ASP A 46 4.02 -7.23 -3.06
C ASP A 46 4.81 -8.08 -2.09
N ALA A 47 5.63 -7.46 -1.26
CA ALA A 47 6.41 -8.21 -0.29
C ALA A 47 5.54 -8.82 0.80
N ARG A 48 4.43 -8.14 1.11
CA ARG A 48 3.52 -8.64 2.14
C ARG A 48 2.47 -9.58 1.61
N GLN A 49 2.17 -9.47 0.33
CA GLN A 49 1.20 -10.35 -0.32
C GLN A 49 1.89 -11.04 -1.47
N PRO A 50 2.68 -12.07 -1.19
CA PRO A 50 3.34 -12.78 -2.26
C PRO A 50 2.28 -13.36 -3.17
N GLN A 51 2.13 -12.76 -4.32
CA GLN A 51 1.19 -13.28 -5.29
C GLN A 51 1.85 -14.39 -6.05
N ILE A 52 1.14 -15.47 -6.17
CA ILE A 52 1.61 -16.56 -6.99
C ILE A 52 1.45 -16.10 -8.42
N LYS A 53 2.52 -15.66 -9.00
CA LYS A 53 2.50 -15.36 -10.41
C LYS A 53 2.62 -16.63 -11.14
N SER A 54 1.62 -17.04 -11.62
CA SER A 54 1.71 -18.18 -12.46
C SER A 54 2.50 -17.81 -13.68
N GLU A 55 2.92 -17.83 -13.93
CA GLU A 55 3.34 -17.65 -14.92
C GLU A 55 3.62 -18.15 -15.57
N GLU A 56 3.70 -18.14 -15.56
CA GLU A 56 3.78 -18.38 -16.07
C GLU A 56 3.86 -18.60 -16.38
#